data_9d41a69b4ddd301d4f58799f98c9c40c
#
_entry.id   9d41a69b4ddd301d4f58799f98c9c40c
#
_cell.length_a   1.000
_cell.length_b   1.000
_cell.length_c   1.000
_cell.angle_alpha   90.00
_cell.angle_beta   90.00
_cell.angle_gamma   90.00
#
_symmetry.space_group_name_H-M   'P 1'
#
loop_
_entity.id
_entity.type
_entity.pdbx_description
1 polymer ?
#
loop_
_entity_poly.entity_id
_entity_poly.type
_entity_poly.pdbx_seq_one_letter_code
_entity_poly.pdbx_strand_id
1 'polypeptide(L)'
;MCHTERATEHQPTCFRGRWGSRTKGNGGIVVSTSTSGVLFVHSSPRALAPHIEWSIGSALGTPVSLDWTDQPVLPGTLRAEFTWHGEGGTAAMLASALRGWEHLRFEVTEDPSPGVDGMRFMHTPDLGVFAAVTDAVGNIVIPEDRIRYAVDVAAGDAEEMSRELRLALGQAWDDELEPFRHAGDDERVVWLHRVG
;
A
#
# COMPACT_ATOMS: atom_id res chain seq x y z
N MET A 1 56.29 55.05 -15.31
CA MET A 1 56.97 54.28 -16.34
C MET A 1 56.09 53.06 -16.65
N CYS A 2 55.61 53.12 -17.78
CA CYS A 2 54.93 52.17 -18.66
C CYS A 2 55.43 50.74 -18.57
N HIS A 3 54.54 49.80 -18.63
CA HIS A 3 54.50 48.86 -19.75
C HIS A 3 53.18 48.17 -19.85
N THR A 4 52.51 48.36 -20.95
CA THR A 4 51.35 47.72 -21.50
C THR A 4 51.79 46.39 -22.08
N GLU A 5 51.11 45.27 -21.71
CA GLU A 5 51.18 44.05 -22.52
C GLU A 5 49.78 43.46 -22.73
N ARG A 6 49.51 43.32 -24.04
CA ARG A 6 48.25 42.79 -24.58
C ARG A 6 48.23 41.29 -24.40
N ALA A 7 47.15 40.76 -23.79
CA ALA A 7 46.85 39.35 -23.84
C ALA A 7 45.87 39.06 -24.98
N THR A 8 46.29 38.19 -25.84
CA THR A 8 45.65 37.67 -27.05
C THR A 8 44.44 36.79 -26.67
N GLU A 9 43.36 37.10 -27.32
CA GLU A 9 42.09 36.37 -27.34
C GLU A 9 42.28 34.97 -27.95
N HIS A 10 42.03 33.90 -27.16
CA HIS A 10 41.90 32.54 -27.66
C HIS A 10 40.44 32.12 -27.58
N GLN A 11 39.80 32.06 -28.73
CA GLN A 11 38.49 31.45 -28.91
C GLN A 11 38.62 29.90 -28.85
N PRO A 12 37.80 29.17 -28.08
CA PRO A 12 37.72 27.73 -28.24
C PRO A 12 36.79 27.37 -29.40
N THR A 13 37.33 26.70 -30.37
CA THR A 13 36.63 26.05 -31.49
C THR A 13 35.61 25.02 -30.97
N CYS A 14 34.31 25.23 -31.29
CA CYS A 14 33.26 24.26 -31.12
C CYS A 14 33.52 23.01 -31.97
N PHE A 15 33.89 21.93 -31.31
CA PHE A 15 33.93 20.61 -31.90
C PHE A 15 32.49 20.06 -31.95
N ARG A 16 31.85 20.14 -33.11
CA ARG A 16 30.57 19.50 -33.40
C ARG A 16 30.80 18.00 -33.55
N GLY A 17 30.83 17.28 -32.41
CA GLY A 17 30.78 15.83 -32.37
C GLY A 17 29.34 15.38 -32.68
N ARG A 18 29.15 14.79 -33.85
CA ARG A 18 27.92 14.13 -34.29
C ARG A 18 27.80 12.82 -33.47
N TRP A 19 27.08 12.87 -32.36
CA TRP A 19 26.68 11.64 -31.63
C TRP A 19 25.52 10.98 -32.38
N GLY A 20 25.86 10.00 -33.20
CA GLY A 20 24.88 9.07 -33.73
C GLY A 20 24.37 8.19 -32.59
N SER A 21 23.18 8.48 -32.10
CA SER A 21 22.48 7.60 -31.16
C SER A 21 22.06 6.34 -31.89
N ARG A 22 22.88 5.31 -31.78
CA ARG A 22 22.51 3.96 -32.15
C ARG A 22 21.81 3.34 -30.91
N THR A 23 20.54 3.65 -30.74
CA THR A 23 19.68 2.91 -29.80
C THR A 23 19.51 1.49 -30.35
N LYS A 24 20.36 0.57 -29.87
CA LYS A 24 20.04 -0.85 -29.91
C LYS A 24 18.83 -1.01 -28.97
N GLY A 25 17.65 -1.15 -29.57
CA GLY A 25 16.46 -1.58 -28.86
C GLY A 25 16.71 -2.94 -28.27
N ASN A 26 17.03 -2.98 -26.97
CA ASN A 26 16.93 -4.18 -26.18
C ASN A 26 15.44 -4.34 -25.93
N GLY A 27 14.76 -5.11 -26.79
CA GLY A 27 13.37 -5.50 -26.62
C GLY A 27 13.25 -6.45 -25.43
N GLY A 28 13.47 -5.96 -24.23
CA GLY A 28 13.00 -6.61 -23.02
C GLY A 28 11.49 -6.61 -23.12
N ILE A 29 10.89 -7.80 -23.19
CA ILE A 29 9.45 -7.96 -23.00
C ILE A 29 9.20 -7.46 -21.56
N VAL A 30 8.69 -6.25 -21.42
CA VAL A 30 8.10 -5.78 -20.17
C VAL A 30 6.82 -6.61 -20.04
N VAL A 31 6.89 -7.70 -19.32
CA VAL A 31 5.70 -8.45 -18.91
C VAL A 31 5.02 -7.53 -17.91
N SER A 32 4.04 -6.76 -18.37
CA SER A 32 3.12 -6.05 -17.51
C SER A 32 2.38 -7.13 -16.71
N THR A 33 2.73 -7.31 -15.46
CA THR A 33 2.04 -8.23 -14.55
C THR A 33 0.77 -7.53 -14.07
N SER A 34 -0.33 -7.82 -14.76
CA SER A 34 -1.66 -7.41 -14.29
C SER A 34 -1.97 -8.17 -13.01
N THR A 35 -2.41 -7.45 -12.02
CA THR A 35 -2.89 -7.96 -10.73
C THR A 35 -4.24 -7.35 -10.38
N SER A 36 -4.86 -7.82 -9.34
CA SER A 36 -6.11 -7.33 -8.77
C SER A 36 -5.99 -7.27 -7.25
N GLY A 37 -7.02 -6.73 -6.64
CA GLY A 37 -7.14 -6.73 -5.20
C GLY A 37 -8.40 -6.03 -4.75
N VAL A 38 -8.52 -5.86 -3.44
CA VAL A 38 -9.68 -5.22 -2.83
C VAL A 38 -9.21 -4.08 -1.93
N LEU A 39 -9.92 -2.97 -2.01
CA LEU A 39 -9.84 -1.87 -1.07
C LEU A 39 -11.09 -1.90 -0.18
N PHE A 40 -10.91 -2.03 1.11
CA PHE A 40 -11.94 -1.84 2.12
C PHE A 40 -11.74 -0.48 2.79
N VAL A 41 -12.69 0.41 2.66
CA VAL A 41 -12.82 1.58 3.52
C VAL A 41 -13.72 1.17 4.69
N HIS A 42 -13.13 0.95 5.85
CA HIS A 42 -13.87 0.49 7.04
C HIS A 42 -14.61 1.63 7.72
N SER A 43 -14.00 2.82 7.79
CA SER A 43 -14.71 4.00 8.27
C SER A 43 -14.10 5.27 7.69
N SER A 44 -14.99 6.16 7.23
CA SER A 44 -14.63 7.50 6.74
C SER A 44 -15.73 8.49 7.13
N PRO A 45 -15.40 9.71 7.59
CA PRO A 45 -16.37 10.79 7.68
C PRO A 45 -17.09 11.01 6.34
N ARG A 46 -18.41 11.18 6.36
CA ARG A 46 -19.23 11.40 5.14
C ARG A 46 -18.68 12.49 4.23
N ALA A 47 -18.17 13.56 4.81
CA ALA A 47 -17.64 14.70 4.06
C ALA A 47 -16.39 14.34 3.23
N LEU A 48 -15.67 13.28 3.57
CA LEU A 48 -14.46 12.86 2.86
C LEU A 48 -14.74 11.91 1.69
N ALA A 49 -15.93 11.32 1.58
CA ALA A 49 -16.26 10.33 0.56
C ALA A 49 -15.89 10.78 -0.87
N PRO A 50 -16.27 11.99 -1.36
CA PRO A 50 -15.87 12.42 -2.70
C PRO A 50 -14.37 12.62 -2.88
N HIS A 51 -13.66 13.00 -1.82
CA HIS A 51 -12.22 13.20 -1.85
C HIS A 51 -11.47 11.86 -1.90
N ILE A 52 -11.99 10.85 -1.20
CA ILE A 52 -11.46 9.48 -1.22
C ILE A 52 -11.62 8.88 -2.61
N GLU A 53 -12.81 9.00 -3.23
CA GLU A 53 -13.05 8.57 -4.60
C GLU A 53 -12.11 9.26 -5.59
N TRP A 54 -11.91 10.56 -5.43
CA TRP A 54 -10.95 11.30 -6.26
C TRP A 54 -9.51 10.81 -6.07
N SER A 55 -9.10 10.54 -4.83
CA SER A 55 -7.75 10.04 -4.52
C SER A 55 -7.51 8.65 -5.11
N ILE A 56 -8.49 7.75 -4.99
CA ILE A 56 -8.46 6.41 -5.59
C ILE A 56 -8.41 6.52 -7.12
N GLY A 57 -9.31 7.33 -7.70
CA GLY A 57 -9.36 7.53 -9.14
C GLY A 57 -8.09 8.13 -9.72
N SER A 58 -7.45 9.04 -8.98
CA SER A 58 -6.14 9.61 -9.33
C SER A 58 -5.03 8.56 -9.33
N ALA A 59 -5.02 7.65 -8.34
CA ALA A 59 -4.06 6.57 -8.25
C ALA A 59 -4.25 5.52 -9.36
N LEU A 60 -5.50 5.22 -9.73
CA LEU A 60 -5.83 4.25 -10.76
C LEU A 60 -5.84 4.82 -12.19
N GLY A 61 -5.75 6.16 -12.33
CA GLY A 61 -5.84 6.85 -13.62
C GLY A 61 -7.23 6.79 -14.28
N THR A 62 -8.28 6.48 -13.52
CA THR A 62 -9.67 6.39 -14.00
C THR A 62 -10.63 6.88 -12.92
N PRO A 63 -11.75 7.53 -13.28
CA PRO A 63 -12.76 7.92 -12.30
C PRO A 63 -13.32 6.71 -11.54
N VAL A 64 -13.48 6.86 -10.24
CA VAL A 64 -14.00 5.83 -9.34
C VAL A 64 -15.20 6.39 -8.59
N SER A 65 -16.23 5.57 -8.44
CA SER A 65 -17.37 5.80 -7.54
C SER A 65 -17.54 4.57 -6.66
N LEU A 66 -17.73 4.79 -5.37
CA LEU A 66 -17.85 3.73 -4.38
C LEU A 66 -19.30 3.60 -3.90
N ASP A 67 -19.72 2.38 -3.62
CA ASP A 67 -21.02 2.09 -3.01
C ASP A 67 -20.94 2.29 -1.50
N TRP A 68 -21.16 3.53 -1.07
CA TRP A 68 -21.07 3.91 0.33
C TRP A 68 -22.27 3.44 1.13
N THR A 69 -22.02 2.81 2.26
CA THR A 69 -23.04 2.43 3.27
C THR A 69 -22.66 3.00 4.64
N ASP A 70 -23.64 3.10 5.54
CA ASP A 70 -23.38 3.53 6.92
C ASP A 70 -22.50 2.53 7.66
N GLN A 71 -21.57 3.04 8.46
CA GLN A 71 -20.77 2.21 9.35
C GLN A 71 -21.44 2.11 10.72
N PRO A 72 -21.98 0.92 11.12
CA PRO A 72 -22.73 0.79 12.36
C PRO A 72 -21.90 0.99 13.64
N VAL A 73 -20.61 0.63 13.61
CA VAL A 73 -19.70 0.73 14.78
C VAL A 73 -19.36 2.17 15.10
N LEU A 74 -19.27 3.05 14.09
CA LEU A 74 -18.93 4.45 14.27
C LEU A 74 -19.99 5.34 13.59
N PRO A 75 -21.09 5.68 14.29
CA PRO A 75 -22.17 6.48 13.72
C PRO A 75 -21.67 7.79 13.10
N GLY A 76 -22.22 8.13 11.93
CA GLY A 76 -21.82 9.33 11.18
C GLY A 76 -20.69 9.09 10.18
N THR A 77 -20.14 7.89 10.15
CA THR A 77 -19.14 7.48 9.15
C THR A 77 -19.74 6.54 8.10
N LEU A 78 -19.03 6.40 6.98
CA LEU A 78 -19.35 5.54 5.87
C LEU A 78 -18.30 4.44 5.71
N ARG A 79 -18.71 3.32 5.14
CA ARG A 79 -17.85 2.23 4.69
C ARG A 79 -18.12 1.91 3.22
N ALA A 80 -17.13 1.33 2.54
CA ALA A 80 -17.25 0.87 1.16
C ALA A 80 -16.25 -0.25 0.88
N GLU A 81 -16.58 -1.09 -0.07
CA GLU A 81 -15.69 -2.11 -0.64
C GLU A 81 -15.52 -1.83 -2.13
N PHE A 82 -14.29 -2.00 -2.63
CA PHE A 82 -13.97 -1.73 -4.02
C PHE A 82 -12.93 -2.73 -4.54
N THR A 83 -13.33 -3.55 -5.52
CA THR A 83 -12.40 -4.42 -6.25
C THR A 83 -11.70 -3.59 -7.33
N TRP A 84 -10.38 -3.66 -7.37
CA TRP A 84 -9.56 -2.95 -8.33
C TRP A 84 -8.72 -3.91 -9.19
N HIS A 85 -8.34 -3.44 -10.38
CA HIS A 85 -7.42 -4.11 -11.29
C HIS A 85 -6.34 -3.11 -11.71
N GLY A 86 -5.09 -3.57 -11.83
CA GLY A 86 -3.96 -2.69 -12.16
C GLY A 86 -2.67 -3.44 -12.39
N GLU A 87 -1.58 -2.71 -12.40
CA GLU A 87 -0.23 -3.27 -12.44
C GLU A 87 0.26 -3.59 -11.01
N GLY A 88 1.27 -4.45 -10.90
CA GLY A 88 1.91 -4.75 -9.62
C GLY A 88 2.36 -3.46 -8.90
N GLY A 89 2.08 -3.36 -7.59
CA GLY A 89 2.32 -2.18 -6.77
C GLY A 89 1.16 -1.19 -6.69
N THR A 90 0.02 -1.47 -7.33
CA THR A 90 -1.18 -0.62 -7.25
C THR A 90 -1.70 -0.50 -5.82
N ALA A 91 -1.66 -1.55 -5.00
CA ALA A 91 -2.06 -1.47 -3.59
C ALA A 91 -1.19 -0.47 -2.80
N ALA A 92 0.11 -0.44 -3.06
CA ALA A 92 1.01 0.53 -2.43
C ALA A 92 0.70 1.97 -2.84
N MET A 93 0.34 2.20 -4.11
CA MET A 93 -0.10 3.52 -4.59
C MET A 93 -1.41 3.95 -3.92
N LEU A 94 -2.40 3.06 -3.83
CA LEU A 94 -3.66 3.31 -3.15
C LEU A 94 -3.45 3.62 -1.65
N ALA A 95 -2.68 2.80 -0.95
CA ALA A 95 -2.34 3.02 0.45
C ALA A 95 -1.63 4.38 0.66
N SER A 96 -0.70 4.73 -0.24
CA SER A 96 0.00 6.01 -0.19
C SER A 96 -0.92 7.20 -0.42
N ALA A 97 -1.89 7.10 -1.34
CA ALA A 97 -2.86 8.14 -1.62
C ALA A 97 -3.84 8.37 -0.46
N LEU A 98 -4.13 7.31 0.31
CA LEU A 98 -5.14 7.34 1.36
C LEU A 98 -4.58 7.60 2.77
N ARG A 99 -3.33 7.30 3.05
CA ARG A 99 -2.73 7.40 4.41
C ARG A 99 -2.72 8.81 5.01
N GLY A 100 -2.91 9.84 4.21
CA GLY A 100 -2.92 11.24 4.67
C GLY A 100 -4.24 11.70 5.30
N TRP A 101 -5.28 10.87 5.30
CA TRP A 101 -6.58 11.21 5.84
C TRP A 101 -6.70 10.75 7.31
N GLU A 102 -6.62 11.68 8.26
CA GLU A 102 -6.50 11.41 9.70
C GLU A 102 -7.59 10.51 10.30
N HIS A 103 -8.80 10.48 9.72
CA HIS A 103 -9.94 9.75 10.28
C HIS A 103 -10.31 8.52 9.46
N LEU A 104 -9.45 8.12 8.53
CA LEU A 104 -9.72 7.02 7.62
C LEU A 104 -9.17 5.71 8.19
N ARG A 105 -10.02 4.66 8.22
CA ARG A 105 -9.61 3.27 8.43
C ARG A 105 -9.79 2.53 7.14
N PHE A 106 -8.73 1.89 6.65
CA PHE A 106 -8.81 1.14 5.41
C PHE A 106 -7.87 -0.07 5.39
N GLU A 107 -8.18 -1.01 4.53
CA GLU A 107 -7.29 -2.09 4.11
C GLU A 107 -7.21 -2.13 2.58
N VAL A 108 -6.03 -2.44 2.07
CA VAL A 108 -5.83 -2.70 0.64
C VAL A 108 -5.07 -4.01 0.51
N THR A 109 -5.61 -4.93 -0.29
CA THR A 109 -4.92 -6.15 -0.68
C THR A 109 -4.51 -6.08 -2.14
N GLU A 110 -3.42 -6.75 -2.47
CA GLU A 110 -2.96 -7.01 -3.84
C GLU A 110 -2.74 -8.51 -3.97
N ASP A 111 -3.41 -9.10 -4.95
CA ASP A 111 -3.28 -10.53 -5.23
C ASP A 111 -1.89 -10.83 -5.78
N PRO A 112 -1.30 -11.98 -5.44
CA PRO A 112 -0.03 -12.39 -6.03
C PRO A 112 -0.18 -12.58 -7.54
N SER A 113 0.90 -12.27 -8.26
CA SER A 113 0.99 -12.45 -9.70
C SER A 113 2.27 -13.22 -10.06
N PRO A 114 2.43 -13.75 -11.29
CA PRO A 114 3.59 -14.55 -11.62
C PRO A 114 4.92 -13.88 -11.29
N GLY A 115 5.64 -14.41 -10.29
CA GLY A 115 6.92 -13.91 -9.83
C GLY A 115 6.85 -12.71 -8.87
N VAL A 116 5.65 -12.33 -8.41
CA VAL A 116 5.43 -11.25 -7.44
C VAL A 116 4.47 -11.73 -6.36
N ASP A 117 4.89 -11.62 -5.12
CA ASP A 117 4.06 -11.94 -3.96
C ASP A 117 2.91 -10.94 -3.81
N GLY A 118 1.86 -11.37 -3.10
CA GLY A 118 0.77 -10.50 -2.72
C GLY A 118 1.19 -9.48 -1.66
N MET A 119 0.38 -8.45 -1.48
CA MET A 119 0.60 -7.42 -0.47
C MET A 119 -0.69 -7.12 0.29
N ARG A 120 -0.55 -6.80 1.57
CA ARG A 120 -1.63 -6.29 2.40
C ARG A 120 -1.17 -5.01 3.11
N PHE A 121 -1.99 -3.97 3.02
CA PHE A 121 -1.82 -2.72 3.72
C PHE A 121 -3.01 -2.51 4.64
N MET A 122 -2.75 -2.11 5.89
CA MET A 122 -3.76 -1.72 6.86
C MET A 122 -3.45 -0.31 7.35
N HIS A 123 -4.46 0.49 7.58
CA HIS A 123 -4.31 1.84 8.12
C HIS A 123 -5.38 2.13 9.16
N THR A 124 -4.94 2.66 10.28
CA THR A 124 -5.80 3.24 11.30
C THR A 124 -5.29 4.64 11.71
N PRO A 125 -6.15 5.53 12.20
CA PRO A 125 -5.74 6.85 12.67
C PRO A 125 -4.65 6.81 13.75
N ASP A 126 -4.73 5.84 14.66
CA ASP A 126 -3.85 5.78 15.82
C ASP A 126 -2.52 5.07 15.54
N LEU A 127 -2.53 4.06 14.68
CA LEU A 127 -1.36 3.21 14.41
C LEU A 127 -0.65 3.56 13.10
N GLY A 128 -1.29 4.33 12.22
CA GLY A 128 -0.75 4.61 10.88
C GLY A 128 -0.81 3.40 9.95
N VAL A 129 0.16 3.28 9.04
CA VAL A 129 0.19 2.23 8.02
C VAL A 129 1.00 1.03 8.47
N PHE A 130 0.42 -0.15 8.35
CA PHE A 130 1.11 -1.44 8.35
C PHE A 130 1.17 -1.99 6.93
N ALA A 131 2.26 -2.65 6.57
CA ALA A 131 2.41 -3.31 5.27
C ALA A 131 3.07 -4.68 5.46
N ALA A 132 2.52 -5.69 4.81
CA ALA A 132 3.08 -7.03 4.83
C ALA A 132 2.96 -7.71 3.46
N VAL A 133 3.92 -8.58 3.17
CA VAL A 133 3.86 -9.54 2.07
C VAL A 133 2.87 -10.63 2.42
N THR A 134 2.09 -11.09 1.43
CA THR A 134 1.19 -12.23 1.60
C THR A 134 1.52 -13.34 0.61
N ASP A 135 1.27 -14.60 1.03
CA ASP A 135 1.36 -15.75 0.14
C ASP A 135 0.15 -15.86 -0.81
N ALA A 136 0.14 -16.92 -1.63
CA ALA A 136 -0.90 -17.15 -2.63
C ALA A 136 -2.31 -17.39 -2.04
N VAL A 137 -2.43 -17.60 -0.74
CA VAL A 137 -3.71 -17.80 -0.04
C VAL A 137 -4.01 -16.70 0.97
N GLY A 138 -3.21 -15.61 0.96
CA GLY A 138 -3.45 -14.42 1.76
C GLY A 138 -2.84 -14.43 3.16
N ASN A 139 -2.02 -15.44 3.52
CA ASN A 139 -1.31 -15.44 4.79
C ASN A 139 -0.18 -14.42 4.79
N ILE A 140 0.01 -13.71 5.90
CA ILE A 140 1.17 -12.82 6.08
C ILE A 140 2.45 -13.64 6.13
N VAL A 141 3.44 -13.27 5.33
CA VAL A 141 4.77 -13.85 5.32
C VAL A 141 5.71 -12.95 6.14
N ILE A 142 6.25 -13.49 7.23
CA ILE A 142 7.24 -12.76 8.04
C ILE A 142 8.63 -13.01 7.46
N PRO A 143 9.37 -11.95 7.04
CA PRO A 143 10.74 -12.08 6.58
C PRO A 143 11.67 -12.68 7.63
N GLU A 144 12.65 -13.46 7.20
CA GLU A 144 13.60 -14.16 8.10
C GLU A 144 14.34 -13.20 9.03
N ASP A 145 14.77 -12.05 8.53
CA ASP A 145 15.45 -11.02 9.31
C ASP A 145 14.58 -10.46 10.44
N ARG A 146 13.27 -10.34 10.22
CA ARG A 146 12.31 -9.92 11.24
C ARG A 146 12.16 -10.97 12.33
N ILE A 147 12.16 -12.26 11.96
CA ILE A 147 12.14 -13.36 12.94
C ILE A 147 13.43 -13.36 13.75
N ARG A 148 14.60 -13.21 13.11
CA ARG A 148 15.89 -13.11 13.80
C ARG A 148 15.92 -11.95 14.79
N TYR A 149 15.44 -10.78 14.37
CA TYR A 149 15.31 -9.62 15.25
C TYR A 149 14.45 -9.93 16.49
N ALA A 150 13.31 -10.59 16.33
CA ALA A 150 12.43 -10.96 17.43
C ALA A 150 13.15 -11.91 18.42
N VAL A 151 13.92 -12.87 17.93
CA VAL A 151 14.72 -13.79 18.75
C VAL A 151 15.79 -13.02 19.53
N ASP A 152 16.52 -12.13 18.87
CA ASP A 152 17.64 -11.40 19.48
C ASP A 152 17.13 -10.42 20.58
N VAL A 153 16.03 -9.71 20.30
CA VAL A 153 15.43 -8.77 21.26
C VAL A 153 14.84 -9.50 22.46
N ALA A 154 14.18 -10.63 22.22
CA ALA A 154 13.57 -11.42 23.29
C ALA A 154 14.60 -12.00 24.26
N ALA A 155 15.84 -12.27 23.83
CA ALA A 155 16.94 -12.78 24.68
C ALA A 155 16.54 -13.98 25.58
N GLY A 156 15.61 -14.80 25.10
CA GLY A 156 15.07 -15.96 25.82
C GLY A 156 13.75 -15.69 26.58
N ASP A 157 13.23 -14.47 26.58
CA ASP A 157 11.92 -14.15 27.12
C ASP A 157 10.81 -14.51 26.11
N ALA A 158 9.95 -15.44 26.50
CA ALA A 158 8.86 -15.94 25.65
C ALA A 158 7.75 -14.89 25.43
N GLU A 159 7.48 -14.02 26.41
CA GLU A 159 6.47 -12.96 26.30
C GLU A 159 6.94 -11.88 25.32
N GLU A 160 8.19 -11.48 25.42
CA GLU A 160 8.80 -10.53 24.51
C GLU A 160 8.86 -11.08 23.07
N MET A 161 9.23 -12.36 22.91
CA MET A 161 9.19 -13.05 21.62
C MET A 161 7.78 -13.01 21.00
N SER A 162 6.77 -13.36 21.82
CA SER A 162 5.37 -13.33 21.38
C SER A 162 4.93 -11.92 20.99
N ARG A 163 5.34 -10.90 21.72
CA ARG A 163 5.05 -9.49 21.42
C ARG A 163 5.65 -9.07 20.08
N GLU A 164 6.92 -9.36 19.83
CA GLU A 164 7.59 -9.01 18.57
C GLU A 164 6.99 -9.72 17.37
N LEU A 165 6.61 -11.00 17.49
CA LEU A 165 5.95 -11.74 16.42
C LEU A 165 4.54 -11.20 16.14
N ARG A 166 3.77 -10.82 17.16
CA ARG A 166 2.46 -10.16 16.96
C ARG A 166 2.60 -8.82 16.25
N LEU A 167 3.62 -8.03 16.60
CA LEU A 167 3.91 -6.78 15.86
C LEU A 167 4.24 -7.05 14.40
N ALA A 168 5.04 -8.08 14.11
CA ALA A 168 5.38 -8.46 12.75
C ALA A 168 4.17 -8.94 11.93
N LEU A 169 3.17 -9.54 12.59
CA LEU A 169 1.90 -9.95 11.99
C LEU A 169 0.88 -8.83 11.85
N GLY A 170 1.12 -7.65 12.42
CA GLY A 170 0.18 -6.53 12.38
C GLY A 170 -1.01 -6.69 13.33
N GLN A 171 -0.87 -7.48 14.40
CA GLN A 171 -1.97 -7.81 15.33
C GLN A 171 -2.69 -6.56 15.86
N ALA A 172 -1.96 -5.48 16.16
CA ALA A 172 -2.58 -4.26 16.70
C ALA A 172 -3.53 -3.61 15.69
N TRP A 173 -3.21 -3.64 14.40
CA TRP A 173 -4.11 -3.15 13.34
C TRP A 173 -5.31 -4.09 13.15
N ASP A 174 -5.09 -5.40 13.21
CA ASP A 174 -6.18 -6.37 13.13
C ASP A 174 -7.16 -6.17 14.30
N ASP A 175 -6.66 -6.03 15.54
CA ASP A 175 -7.48 -5.82 16.73
C ASP A 175 -8.31 -4.53 16.63
N GLU A 176 -7.74 -3.44 16.07
CA GLU A 176 -8.47 -2.18 15.88
C GLU A 176 -9.50 -2.26 14.72
N LEU A 177 -9.21 -2.99 13.65
CA LEU A 177 -10.06 -3.06 12.46
C LEU A 177 -11.17 -4.12 12.58
N GLU A 178 -10.97 -5.16 13.40
CA GLU A 178 -11.89 -6.28 13.54
C GLU A 178 -13.36 -5.89 13.80
N PRO A 179 -13.67 -4.94 14.72
CA PRO A 179 -15.03 -4.50 14.92
C PRO A 179 -15.70 -3.91 13.67
N PHE A 180 -14.90 -3.26 12.82
CA PHE A 180 -15.38 -2.59 11.60
C PHE A 180 -15.60 -3.57 10.44
N ARG A 181 -14.86 -4.66 10.37
CA ARG A 181 -14.97 -5.69 9.32
C ARG A 181 -16.31 -6.40 9.38
N HIS A 182 -16.75 -6.76 10.57
CA HIS A 182 -17.99 -7.55 10.81
C HIS A 182 -19.24 -6.69 10.99
N ALA A 183 -19.12 -5.39 10.99
CA ALA A 183 -20.21 -4.46 11.15
C ALA A 183 -21.16 -4.47 9.96
N GLY A 184 -22.06 -5.40 9.89
CA GLY A 184 -23.04 -5.53 8.81
C GLY A 184 -23.32 -6.97 8.40
N ASP A 185 -22.56 -7.91 8.91
CA ASP A 185 -22.80 -9.34 8.70
C ASP A 185 -23.89 -9.90 9.63
N ASP A 186 -24.38 -9.12 10.60
CA ASP A 186 -25.38 -9.54 11.59
C ASP A 186 -26.74 -9.95 10.99
N GLU A 187 -27.00 -9.71 9.71
CA GLU A 187 -28.22 -10.20 9.07
C GLU A 187 -28.10 -11.61 8.46
N ARG A 188 -26.92 -12.24 8.41
CA ARG A 188 -26.74 -13.56 7.76
C ARG A 188 -25.86 -14.57 8.45
N VAL A 189 -25.36 -14.35 9.65
CA VAL A 189 -24.65 -15.41 10.38
C VAL A 189 -25.66 -16.29 11.13
N VAL A 190 -26.29 -17.19 10.40
CA VAL A 190 -26.89 -18.37 11.01
C VAL A 190 -25.76 -19.24 11.53
N TRP A 191 -25.46 -19.14 12.82
CA TRP A 191 -24.50 -19.98 13.49
C TRP A 191 -24.94 -21.44 13.34
N LEU A 192 -24.29 -22.20 12.46
CA LEU A 192 -24.46 -23.64 12.32
C LEU A 192 -23.88 -24.44 13.50
N HIS A 193 -23.84 -23.87 14.70
CA HIS A 193 -23.41 -24.56 15.91
C HIS A 193 -24.61 -24.87 16.78
N ARG A 194 -25.49 -25.75 16.32
CA ARG A 194 -26.36 -26.60 17.15
C ARG A 194 -26.74 -27.86 16.38
N VAL A 195 -25.83 -28.81 16.31
CA VAL A 195 -26.19 -30.21 16.20
C VAL A 195 -25.54 -30.93 17.38
N GLY A 196 -26.37 -31.41 18.23
CA GLY A 196 -26.44 -32.12 19.41
C GLY A 196 -25.37 -33.01 19.93
#